data_60e6755ddad3e3715a32ae1f7846d418
#
_entry.id   60e6755ddad3e3715a32ae1f7846d418
#
_cell.length_a   1.000
_cell.length_b   1.000
_cell.length_c   1.000
_cell.angle_alpha   90.00
_cell.angle_beta   90.00
_cell.angle_gamma   90.00
#
_symmetry.space_group_name_H-M   'P 1'
#
loop_
_entity.id
_entity.type
_entity.pdbx_description
1 polymer ?
#
loop_
_entity_poly.entity_id
_entity_poly.type
_entity_poly.pdbx_seq_one_letter_code
_entity_poly.pdbx_strand_id
1 'polypeptide(L)'
;MSAPYINFHTHHIPDFSVETDYFDTHISIVNLDYSDVINPNIPNTYYSIGIHPWSTVCATDAPNCFDEVIEEIRKKLPMKSILCVGESGFDALRGANSDIQRKLFLSQIRLSEKMHKPLIIHCVKMLSETLELYKSVHPTQPWIIHGYRNKAEQAKQLMQHGIYLSFGTKFNEASMHEAWEANKMWLETDASERTIEEVYQTASDCLQVPVETIKEKLYQQFTQLI
;
A
#
# COMPACT_ATOMS: atom_id res chain seq x y z
N MET A 1 -10.47 -11.53 22.61
CA MET A 1 -9.81 -12.11 21.42
C MET A 1 -8.60 -11.23 21.12
N SER A 2 -7.48 -11.82 20.73
CA SER A 2 -6.28 -11.08 20.30
C SER A 2 -6.58 -10.31 19.00
N ALA A 3 -5.95 -9.16 18.77
CA ALA A 3 -6.05 -8.43 17.53
C ALA A 3 -5.49 -9.28 16.37
N PRO A 4 -6.05 -9.18 15.14
CA PRO A 4 -5.54 -9.91 13.99
C PRO A 4 -4.18 -9.36 13.53
N TYR A 5 -3.41 -10.17 12.82
CA TYR A 5 -2.31 -9.67 12.00
C TYR A 5 -2.87 -8.89 10.82
N ILE A 6 -2.25 -7.77 10.47
CA ILE A 6 -2.59 -6.99 9.29
C ILE A 6 -1.45 -7.05 8.30
N ASN A 7 -1.69 -7.65 7.15
CA ASN A 7 -0.81 -7.59 6.00
C ASN A 7 -1.30 -6.46 5.08
N PHE A 8 -0.69 -5.27 5.24
CA PHE A 8 -1.21 -4.05 4.62
C PHE A 8 -1.00 -4.00 3.09
N HIS A 9 -0.05 -4.79 2.58
CA HIS A 9 0.20 -4.92 1.15
C HIS A 9 0.80 -6.29 0.83
N THR A 10 0.14 -7.03 -0.05
CA THR A 10 0.62 -8.35 -0.51
C THR A 10 0.15 -8.63 -1.92
N HIS A 11 0.93 -9.43 -2.67
CA HIS A 11 0.53 -9.98 -3.97
C HIS A 11 -0.02 -11.41 -3.85
N HIS A 12 0.01 -12.00 -2.66
CA HIS A 12 -0.48 -13.36 -2.42
C HIS A 12 -1.94 -13.33 -1.96
N ILE A 13 -2.80 -14.02 -2.72
CA ILE A 13 -4.19 -14.25 -2.32
C ILE A 13 -4.21 -15.44 -1.37
N PRO A 14 -4.73 -15.30 -0.13
CA PRO A 14 -4.86 -16.42 0.80
C PRO A 14 -5.69 -17.55 0.19
N ASP A 15 -5.26 -18.81 0.37
CA ASP A 15 -6.00 -19.96 -0.14
C ASP A 15 -7.17 -20.32 0.79
N PHE A 16 -8.36 -19.91 0.38
CA PHE A 16 -9.61 -20.15 1.11
C PHE A 16 -9.96 -21.63 1.30
N SER A 17 -9.41 -22.52 0.47
CA SER A 17 -9.75 -23.95 0.52
C SER A 17 -9.01 -24.73 1.62
N VAL A 18 -7.92 -24.18 2.15
CA VAL A 18 -6.99 -24.89 3.04
C VAL A 18 -6.91 -24.28 4.44
N GLU A 19 -7.14 -22.98 4.61
CA GLU A 19 -6.78 -22.24 5.83
C GLU A 19 -7.98 -21.51 6.46
N THR A 20 -8.99 -22.23 6.93
CA THR A 20 -10.18 -21.59 7.54
C THR A 20 -9.86 -20.76 8.77
N ASP A 21 -8.92 -21.19 9.62
CA ASP A 21 -8.54 -20.51 10.86
C ASP A 21 -7.66 -19.26 10.61
N TYR A 22 -7.01 -19.19 9.44
CA TYR A 22 -6.21 -18.03 9.03
C TYR A 22 -7.05 -16.75 9.01
N PHE A 23 -8.24 -16.81 8.44
CA PHE A 23 -9.12 -15.65 8.28
C PHE A 23 -9.66 -15.08 9.60
N ASP A 24 -9.68 -15.88 10.67
CA ASP A 24 -10.07 -15.39 12.01
C ASP A 24 -8.98 -14.57 12.68
N THR A 25 -7.74 -14.75 12.24
CA THR A 25 -6.54 -14.17 12.86
C THR A 25 -5.78 -13.20 11.95
N HIS A 26 -6.18 -13.05 10.70
CA HIS A 26 -5.48 -12.24 9.69
C HIS A 26 -6.43 -11.35 8.89
N ILE A 27 -5.94 -10.17 8.56
CA ILE A 27 -6.52 -9.25 7.58
C ILE A 27 -5.47 -8.98 6.52
N SER A 28 -5.82 -9.14 5.26
CA SER A 28 -4.91 -8.89 4.14
C SER A 28 -5.48 -7.84 3.17
N ILE A 29 -4.62 -6.93 2.70
CA ILE A 29 -4.92 -6.07 1.56
C ILE A 29 -4.10 -6.58 0.38
N VAL A 30 -4.77 -7.28 -0.53
CA VAL A 30 -4.17 -7.88 -1.72
C VAL A 30 -4.12 -6.87 -2.84
N ASN A 31 -2.95 -6.67 -3.41
CA ASN A 31 -2.79 -5.78 -4.57
C ASN A 31 -3.20 -6.47 -5.86
N LEU A 32 -4.07 -5.82 -6.61
CA LEU A 32 -4.57 -6.28 -7.91
C LEU A 32 -4.24 -5.27 -9.00
N ASP A 33 -3.94 -5.78 -10.18
CA ASP A 33 -3.94 -4.96 -11.39
C ASP A 33 -5.38 -4.60 -11.79
N TYR A 34 -5.55 -3.53 -12.54
CA TYR A 34 -6.86 -3.07 -13.00
C TYR A 34 -7.65 -4.11 -13.78
N SER A 35 -6.95 -5.08 -14.41
CA SER A 35 -7.55 -6.17 -15.21
C SER A 35 -7.93 -7.40 -14.40
N ASP A 36 -7.46 -7.52 -13.16
CA ASP A 36 -7.68 -8.69 -12.33
C ASP A 36 -9.15 -8.87 -11.90
N VAL A 37 -9.50 -10.11 -11.66
CA VAL A 37 -10.82 -10.49 -11.17
C VAL A 37 -10.83 -10.45 -9.65
N ILE A 38 -11.82 -9.75 -9.08
CA ILE A 38 -11.98 -9.59 -7.64
C ILE A 38 -12.90 -10.68 -7.12
N ASN A 39 -12.45 -11.44 -6.10
CA ASN A 39 -13.31 -12.31 -5.33
C ASN A 39 -13.72 -11.63 -4.00
N PRO A 40 -14.90 -11.02 -3.89
CA PRO A 40 -15.30 -10.28 -2.69
C PRO A 40 -15.71 -11.17 -1.52
N ASN A 41 -15.70 -12.49 -1.69
CA ASN A 41 -16.22 -13.45 -0.71
C ASN A 41 -15.11 -14.09 0.16
N ILE A 42 -13.86 -13.72 -0.04
CA ILE A 42 -12.76 -14.19 0.84
C ILE A 42 -12.83 -13.41 2.15
N PRO A 43 -13.05 -14.06 3.30
CA PRO A 43 -13.18 -13.36 4.58
C PRO A 43 -11.93 -12.56 4.93
N ASN A 44 -12.09 -11.42 5.57
CA ASN A 44 -11.00 -10.54 6.04
C ASN A 44 -9.93 -10.25 4.97
N THR A 45 -10.31 -10.38 3.67
CA THR A 45 -9.47 -10.06 2.53
C THR A 45 -10.05 -8.85 1.81
N TYR A 46 -9.25 -7.83 1.74
CA TYR A 46 -9.53 -6.59 1.03
C TYR A 46 -8.56 -6.43 -0.12
N TYR A 47 -8.81 -5.45 -0.96
CA TYR A 47 -8.02 -5.25 -2.16
C TYR A 47 -7.60 -3.79 -2.30
N SER A 48 -6.40 -3.60 -2.86
CA SER A 48 -6.03 -2.38 -3.56
C SER A 48 -6.06 -2.62 -5.06
N ILE A 49 -6.45 -1.62 -5.84
CA ILE A 49 -6.50 -1.73 -7.29
C ILE A 49 -5.91 -0.49 -7.93
N GLY A 50 -5.00 -0.69 -8.87
CA GLY A 50 -4.28 0.41 -9.51
C GLY A 50 -3.57 0.03 -10.79
N ILE A 51 -2.72 0.95 -11.24
CA ILE A 51 -1.80 0.76 -12.36
C ILE A 51 -0.40 0.98 -11.84
N HIS A 52 0.33 -0.12 -11.71
CA HIS A 52 1.70 -0.11 -11.27
C HIS A 52 2.60 0.69 -12.23
N PRO A 53 3.64 1.43 -11.78
CA PRO A 53 4.52 2.18 -12.66
C PRO A 53 5.30 1.34 -13.68
N TRP A 54 5.39 0.01 -13.46
CA TRP A 54 5.97 -0.91 -14.45
C TRP A 54 5.00 -1.32 -15.55
N SER A 55 3.73 -0.98 -15.43
CA SER A 55 2.75 -1.31 -16.44
C SER A 55 3.14 -0.68 -17.80
N THR A 56 3.09 -1.49 -18.84
CA THR A 56 3.27 -1.03 -20.23
C THR A 56 1.97 -0.55 -20.86
N VAL A 57 0.88 -0.63 -20.11
CA VAL A 57 -0.41 -0.06 -20.50
C VAL A 57 -0.21 1.43 -20.76
N CYS A 58 -0.68 1.91 -21.88
CA CYS A 58 -0.52 3.29 -22.32
C CYS A 58 0.95 3.75 -22.51
N ALA A 59 1.91 2.82 -22.60
CA ALA A 59 3.28 3.14 -23.01
C ALA A 59 3.36 3.54 -24.50
N THR A 60 2.33 3.25 -25.27
CA THR A 60 2.14 3.69 -26.66
C THR A 60 1.21 4.89 -26.69
N ASP A 61 1.36 5.78 -27.67
CA ASP A 61 0.53 6.95 -27.88
C ASP A 61 -0.90 6.59 -28.39
N ALA A 62 -1.46 5.47 -27.94
CA ALA A 62 -2.83 5.11 -28.25
C ALA A 62 -3.78 6.17 -27.65
N PRO A 63 -4.58 6.87 -28.47
CA PRO A 63 -5.51 7.87 -27.97
C PRO A 63 -6.52 7.18 -27.02
N ASN A 64 -6.81 7.83 -25.89
CA ASN A 64 -7.76 7.40 -24.85
C ASN A 64 -7.35 6.20 -23.99
N CYS A 65 -6.18 5.60 -24.18
CA CYS A 65 -5.75 4.45 -23.37
C CYS A 65 -5.79 4.75 -21.85
N PHE A 66 -5.36 5.94 -21.45
CA PHE A 66 -5.38 6.35 -20.03
C PHE A 66 -6.82 6.43 -19.49
N ASP A 67 -7.71 7.04 -20.26
CA ASP A 67 -9.10 7.24 -19.83
C ASP A 67 -9.85 5.93 -19.71
N GLU A 68 -9.62 4.99 -20.63
CA GLU A 68 -10.23 3.65 -20.60
C GLU A 68 -9.79 2.86 -19.37
N VAL A 69 -8.50 2.81 -19.07
CA VAL A 69 -7.98 2.07 -17.92
C VAL A 69 -8.41 2.71 -16.59
N ILE A 70 -8.35 4.02 -16.49
CA ILE A 70 -8.82 4.75 -15.31
C ILE A 70 -10.33 4.53 -15.09
N GLU A 71 -11.10 4.46 -16.15
CA GLU A 71 -12.54 4.17 -16.07
C GLU A 71 -12.81 2.74 -15.59
N GLU A 72 -12.03 1.75 -16.00
CA GLU A 72 -12.14 0.38 -15.48
C GLU A 72 -11.86 0.31 -13.97
N ILE A 73 -10.82 0.99 -13.50
CA ILE A 73 -10.57 1.11 -12.06
C ILE A 73 -11.73 1.80 -11.36
N ARG A 74 -12.22 2.92 -11.91
CA ARG A 74 -13.33 3.70 -11.34
C ARG A 74 -14.61 2.88 -11.15
N LYS A 75 -14.92 1.96 -12.08
CA LYS A 75 -16.09 1.06 -11.98
C LYS A 75 -15.97 0.06 -10.82
N LYS A 76 -14.76 -0.39 -10.51
CA LYS A 76 -14.50 -1.38 -9.45
C LYS A 76 -14.42 -0.75 -8.06
N LEU A 77 -13.91 0.47 -7.93
CA LEU A 77 -13.66 1.16 -6.65
C LEU A 77 -14.86 1.23 -5.67
N PRO A 78 -16.16 1.29 -6.12
CA PRO A 78 -17.30 1.26 -5.20
C PRO A 78 -17.50 -0.07 -4.46
N MET A 79 -16.81 -1.15 -4.85
CA MET A 79 -16.91 -2.43 -4.14
C MET A 79 -16.37 -2.28 -2.72
N LYS A 80 -17.10 -2.79 -1.72
CA LYS A 80 -16.72 -2.72 -0.30
C LYS A 80 -15.41 -3.45 0.00
N SER A 81 -15.09 -4.50 -0.77
CA SER A 81 -13.85 -5.25 -0.65
C SER A 81 -12.62 -4.47 -1.16
N ILE A 82 -12.78 -3.38 -1.92
CA ILE A 82 -11.65 -2.54 -2.34
C ILE A 82 -11.49 -1.42 -1.33
N LEU A 83 -10.40 -1.45 -0.56
CA LEU A 83 -10.09 -0.43 0.45
C LEU A 83 -9.22 0.69 -0.08
N CYS A 84 -8.27 0.40 -0.95
CA CYS A 84 -7.25 1.35 -1.40
C CYS A 84 -7.21 1.49 -2.92
N VAL A 85 -6.74 2.63 -3.38
CA VAL A 85 -6.23 2.79 -4.75
C VAL A 85 -4.75 2.44 -4.74
N GLY A 86 -4.26 1.75 -5.75
CA GLY A 86 -2.85 1.35 -5.87
C GLY A 86 -2.73 -0.17 -6.12
N GLU A 87 -1.54 -0.59 -6.40
CA GLU A 87 -0.26 0.07 -6.29
C GLU A 87 -0.05 1.08 -7.42
N SER A 88 0.42 2.28 -7.09
CA SER A 88 0.61 3.39 -8.00
C SER A 88 1.85 4.19 -7.61
N GLY A 89 2.44 4.98 -8.49
CA GLY A 89 3.56 5.82 -8.08
C GLY A 89 4.68 5.93 -9.10
N PHE A 90 5.94 5.90 -8.59
CA PHE A 90 7.14 6.14 -9.38
C PHE A 90 8.19 5.06 -9.20
N ASP A 91 8.84 4.68 -10.30
CA ASP A 91 10.07 3.90 -10.31
C ASP A 91 11.07 4.48 -11.31
N ALA A 92 12.22 4.97 -10.81
CA ALA A 92 13.30 5.52 -11.64
C ALA A 92 14.09 4.44 -12.41
N LEU A 93 13.92 3.16 -12.07
CA LEU A 93 14.73 2.07 -12.60
C LEU A 93 13.97 1.23 -13.63
N ARG A 94 12.63 1.26 -13.60
CA ARG A 94 11.77 0.38 -14.41
C ARG A 94 10.50 1.08 -14.86
N GLY A 95 9.83 0.48 -15.84
CA GLY A 95 8.53 0.94 -16.32
C GLY A 95 8.61 1.97 -17.43
N ALA A 96 7.53 2.67 -17.64
CA ALA A 96 7.42 3.76 -18.60
C ALA A 96 8.31 4.95 -18.22
N ASN A 97 8.49 5.91 -19.12
CA ASN A 97 9.19 7.15 -18.77
C ASN A 97 8.47 7.93 -17.65
N SER A 98 9.18 8.82 -16.99
CA SER A 98 8.70 9.56 -15.81
C SER A 98 7.44 10.39 -16.08
N ASP A 99 7.27 10.90 -17.29
CA ASP A 99 6.09 11.71 -17.64
C ASP A 99 4.83 10.86 -17.74
N ILE A 100 4.94 9.64 -18.29
CA ILE A 100 3.85 8.67 -18.32
C ILE A 100 3.52 8.20 -16.90
N GLN A 101 4.53 7.81 -16.12
CA GLN A 101 4.32 7.44 -14.72
C GLN A 101 3.62 8.56 -13.95
N ARG A 102 4.03 9.82 -14.14
CA ARG A 102 3.42 10.99 -13.49
C ARG A 102 1.96 11.16 -13.88
N LYS A 103 1.61 11.02 -15.16
CA LYS A 103 0.22 11.11 -15.63
C LYS A 103 -0.65 10.02 -15.00
N LEU A 104 -0.19 8.77 -15.01
CA LEU A 104 -0.88 7.63 -14.40
C LEU A 104 -1.06 7.85 -12.89
N PHE A 105 -0.02 8.29 -12.21
CA PHE A 105 -0.06 8.53 -10.76
C PHE A 105 -1.05 9.66 -10.42
N LEU A 106 -1.01 10.79 -11.12
CA LEU A 106 -1.96 11.89 -10.95
C LEU A 106 -3.41 11.47 -11.17
N SER A 107 -3.68 10.61 -12.16
CA SER A 107 -5.02 10.10 -12.40
C SER A 107 -5.52 9.21 -11.26
N GLN A 108 -4.65 8.40 -10.68
CA GLN A 108 -4.96 7.54 -9.54
C GLN A 108 -5.10 8.34 -8.23
N ILE A 109 -4.32 9.39 -8.03
CA ILE A 109 -4.51 10.35 -6.94
C ILE A 109 -5.92 10.95 -7.01
N ARG A 110 -6.37 11.39 -8.18
CA ARG A 110 -7.73 11.94 -8.37
C ARG A 110 -8.81 10.90 -8.07
N LEU A 111 -8.58 9.63 -8.40
CA LEU A 111 -9.50 8.55 -8.04
C LEU A 111 -9.54 8.33 -6.52
N SER A 112 -8.39 8.27 -5.86
CA SER A 112 -8.26 8.16 -4.41
C SER A 112 -9.06 9.26 -3.70
N GLU A 113 -8.85 10.50 -4.08
CA GLU A 113 -9.58 11.65 -3.52
C GLU A 113 -11.10 11.56 -3.78
N LYS A 114 -11.51 11.30 -5.03
CA LYS A 114 -12.92 11.22 -5.43
C LYS A 114 -13.67 10.08 -4.75
N MET A 115 -13.00 8.96 -4.54
CA MET A 115 -13.61 7.75 -3.96
C MET A 115 -13.39 7.65 -2.45
N HIS A 116 -12.70 8.62 -1.84
CA HIS A 116 -12.36 8.65 -0.41
C HIS A 116 -11.62 7.39 0.04
N LYS A 117 -10.62 6.97 -0.74
CA LYS A 117 -9.85 5.76 -0.45
C LYS A 117 -8.36 6.09 -0.30
N PRO A 118 -7.65 5.46 0.67
CA PRO A 118 -6.21 5.60 0.81
C PRO A 118 -5.46 5.21 -0.47
N LEU A 119 -4.24 5.72 -0.62
CA LEU A 119 -3.39 5.49 -1.78
C LEU A 119 -2.13 4.71 -1.38
N ILE A 120 -1.94 3.50 -1.93
CA ILE A 120 -0.72 2.70 -1.78
C ILE A 120 0.26 3.08 -2.88
N ILE A 121 1.47 3.46 -2.47
CA ILE A 121 2.46 4.10 -3.33
C ILE A 121 3.72 3.27 -3.46
N HIS A 122 4.03 2.87 -4.70
CA HIS A 122 5.34 2.41 -5.11
C HIS A 122 6.29 3.59 -5.29
N CYS A 123 7.45 3.56 -4.64
CA CYS A 123 8.40 4.66 -4.71
C CYS A 123 9.84 4.17 -4.73
N VAL A 124 10.42 4.01 -5.92
CA VAL A 124 11.81 3.60 -6.08
C VAL A 124 12.66 4.74 -6.61
N LYS A 125 13.56 5.25 -5.77
CA LYS A 125 14.50 6.36 -6.07
C LYS A 125 13.85 7.67 -6.56
N MET A 126 12.56 7.87 -6.26
CA MET A 126 11.77 9.04 -6.67
C MET A 126 11.05 9.69 -5.47
N LEU A 127 11.70 9.63 -4.30
CA LEU A 127 11.08 10.10 -3.05
C LEU A 127 10.85 11.62 -3.06
N SER A 128 11.79 12.38 -3.62
CA SER A 128 11.70 13.84 -3.74
C SER A 128 10.51 14.23 -4.61
N GLU A 129 10.37 13.58 -5.77
CA GLU A 129 9.30 13.81 -6.73
C GLU A 129 7.93 13.43 -6.16
N THR A 130 7.89 12.32 -5.39
CA THR A 130 6.68 11.90 -4.67
C THR A 130 6.27 12.95 -3.63
N LEU A 131 7.22 13.47 -2.87
CA LEU A 131 6.96 14.49 -1.85
C LEU A 131 6.57 15.85 -2.47
N GLU A 132 7.22 16.25 -3.57
CA GLU A 132 6.85 17.45 -4.33
C GLU A 132 5.42 17.33 -4.88
N LEU A 133 5.08 16.16 -5.40
CA LEU A 133 3.73 15.91 -5.89
C LEU A 133 2.72 15.97 -4.74
N TYR A 134 2.98 15.32 -3.60
CA TYR A 134 2.16 15.41 -2.40
C TYR A 134 1.87 16.88 -2.02
N LYS A 135 2.94 17.69 -1.94
CA LYS A 135 2.83 19.12 -1.61
C LYS A 135 2.03 19.92 -2.65
N SER A 136 2.08 19.52 -3.91
CA SER A 136 1.38 20.24 -4.99
C SER A 136 -0.11 19.92 -5.07
N VAL A 137 -0.49 18.67 -4.74
CA VAL A 137 -1.89 18.21 -4.84
C VAL A 137 -2.68 18.40 -3.55
N HIS A 138 -2.00 18.56 -2.39
CA HIS A 138 -2.63 18.69 -1.06
C HIS A 138 -3.68 17.61 -0.80
N PRO A 139 -3.30 16.31 -0.82
CA PRO A 139 -4.27 15.24 -0.72
C PRO A 139 -4.97 15.23 0.65
N THR A 140 -6.23 14.84 0.66
CA THR A 140 -7.03 14.63 1.87
C THR A 140 -7.05 13.17 2.29
N GLN A 141 -6.80 12.26 1.34
CA GLN A 141 -6.75 10.84 1.61
C GLN A 141 -5.34 10.41 2.08
N PRO A 142 -5.25 9.41 2.97
CA PRO A 142 -3.96 8.89 3.43
C PRO A 142 -3.10 8.35 2.28
N TRP A 143 -1.84 8.74 2.26
CA TRP A 143 -0.82 8.16 1.39
C TRP A 143 0.03 7.18 2.17
N ILE A 144 0.27 5.99 1.62
CA ILE A 144 1.08 4.95 2.23
C ILE A 144 2.17 4.55 1.25
N ILE A 145 3.43 4.86 1.56
CA ILE A 145 4.57 4.36 0.77
C ILE A 145 4.87 2.95 1.26
N HIS A 146 4.65 1.96 0.38
CA HIS A 146 4.96 0.57 0.68
C HIS A 146 6.44 0.25 0.47
N GLY A 147 6.89 -0.90 1.00
CA GLY A 147 8.27 -1.38 0.83
C GLY A 147 9.34 -0.41 1.32
N TYR A 148 9.07 0.38 2.35
CA TYR A 148 9.97 1.48 2.75
C TYR A 148 11.29 0.98 3.31
N ARG A 149 12.41 1.46 2.75
CA ARG A 149 13.79 1.01 3.10
C ARG A 149 14.78 2.17 3.29
N ASN A 150 14.32 3.42 3.10
CA ASN A 150 15.19 4.58 3.15
C ASN A 150 15.52 5.00 4.60
N LYS A 151 16.37 6.00 4.76
CA LYS A 151 16.89 6.47 6.05
C LYS A 151 15.82 7.16 6.90
N ALA A 152 16.06 7.22 8.21
CA ALA A 152 15.16 7.81 9.19
C ALA A 152 14.85 9.30 8.94
N GLU A 153 15.82 10.08 8.45
CA GLU A 153 15.62 11.50 8.15
C GLU A 153 14.55 11.70 7.05
N GLN A 154 14.57 10.84 6.03
CA GLN A 154 13.56 10.85 4.96
C GLN A 154 12.22 10.35 5.47
N ALA A 155 12.21 9.32 6.34
CA ALA A 155 10.99 8.84 6.99
C ALA A 155 10.33 9.97 7.80
N LYS A 156 11.08 10.67 8.64
CA LYS A 156 10.59 11.82 9.43
C LYS A 156 9.97 12.88 8.52
N GLN A 157 10.65 13.25 7.45
CA GLN A 157 10.16 14.26 6.51
C GLN A 157 8.82 13.85 5.89
N LEU A 158 8.65 12.59 5.47
CA LEU A 158 7.40 12.09 4.91
C LEU A 158 6.27 12.11 5.95
N MET A 159 6.55 11.60 7.14
CA MET A 159 5.55 11.50 8.21
C MET A 159 5.10 12.87 8.75
N GLN A 160 5.96 13.89 8.72
CA GLN A 160 5.60 15.29 9.03
C GLN A 160 4.53 15.83 8.06
N HIS A 161 4.46 15.31 6.85
CA HIS A 161 3.40 15.61 5.88
C HIS A 161 2.18 14.69 5.99
N GLY A 162 2.15 13.76 6.95
CA GLY A 162 1.02 12.84 7.14
C GLY A 162 1.12 11.53 6.36
N ILE A 163 2.22 11.28 5.64
CA ILE A 163 2.44 10.08 4.86
C ILE A 163 2.76 8.91 5.79
N TYR A 164 2.14 7.76 5.58
CA TYR A 164 2.42 6.50 6.27
C TYR A 164 3.49 5.70 5.54
N LEU A 165 4.19 4.84 6.27
CA LEU A 165 5.23 3.97 5.74
C LEU A 165 4.90 2.52 6.05
N SER A 166 4.97 1.65 5.05
CA SER A 166 4.79 0.21 5.22
C SER A 166 6.12 -0.52 5.06
N PHE A 167 6.40 -1.44 5.98
CA PHE A 167 7.69 -2.12 6.10
C PHE A 167 7.50 -3.62 5.86
N GLY A 168 8.27 -4.13 4.90
CA GLY A 168 8.34 -5.57 4.61
C GLY A 168 9.56 -6.22 5.27
N THR A 169 10.06 -7.28 4.63
CA THR A 169 11.17 -8.10 5.14
C THR A 169 12.54 -7.40 5.13
N LYS A 170 12.68 -6.32 4.38
CA LYS A 170 13.90 -5.50 4.30
C LYS A 170 13.56 -4.07 4.64
N PHE A 171 14.13 -3.53 5.69
CA PHE A 171 13.87 -2.17 6.14
C PHE A 171 15.11 -1.54 6.80
N ASN A 172 15.03 -0.25 7.06
CA ASN A 172 15.99 0.46 7.91
C ASN A 172 15.41 0.54 9.33
N GLU A 173 16.11 -0.01 10.32
CA GLU A 173 15.66 -0.10 11.71
C GLU A 173 15.31 1.27 12.30
N ALA A 174 16.18 2.26 12.12
CA ALA A 174 15.92 3.61 12.62
C ALA A 174 14.65 4.22 12.01
N SER A 175 14.35 3.94 10.72
CA SER A 175 13.13 4.40 10.08
C SER A 175 11.88 3.72 10.66
N MET A 176 11.97 2.44 11.00
CA MET A 176 10.87 1.71 11.64
C MET A 176 10.58 2.26 13.04
N HIS A 177 11.62 2.54 13.84
CA HIS A 177 11.45 3.21 15.15
C HIS A 177 10.73 4.55 15.00
N GLU A 178 11.15 5.40 14.08
CA GLU A 178 10.50 6.69 13.84
C GLU A 178 9.04 6.54 13.42
N ALA A 179 8.73 5.57 12.57
CA ALA A 179 7.37 5.32 12.11
C ALA A 179 6.47 4.76 13.22
N TRP A 180 7.03 3.91 14.09
CA TRP A 180 6.37 3.40 15.27
C TRP A 180 5.97 4.52 16.25
N GLU A 181 6.92 5.39 16.60
CA GLU A 181 6.70 6.53 17.49
C GLU A 181 5.69 7.55 16.92
N ALA A 182 5.75 7.77 15.61
CA ALA A 182 4.86 8.70 14.90
C ALA A 182 3.43 8.15 14.70
N ASN A 183 3.14 6.89 15.02
CA ASN A 183 1.89 6.19 14.66
C ASN A 183 1.61 6.23 13.14
N LYS A 184 2.65 6.04 12.32
CA LYS A 184 2.61 6.09 10.86
C LYS A 184 3.18 4.83 10.22
N MET A 185 3.12 3.70 10.92
CA MET A 185 3.70 2.43 10.50
C MET A 185 2.63 1.45 10.02
N TRP A 186 2.95 0.71 8.97
CA TRP A 186 2.29 -0.52 8.56
C TRP A 186 3.33 -1.63 8.36
N LEU A 187 2.86 -2.88 8.34
CA LEU A 187 3.66 -4.07 8.03
C LEU A 187 3.05 -4.80 6.84
N GLU A 188 3.92 -5.42 6.02
CA GLU A 188 3.53 -6.06 4.78
C GLU A 188 4.45 -7.21 4.39
N THR A 189 3.98 -8.07 3.51
CA THR A 189 4.82 -9.09 2.87
C THR A 189 5.24 -8.72 1.45
N ASP A 190 4.50 -7.86 0.77
CA ASP A 190 4.70 -7.57 -0.66
C ASP A 190 4.67 -8.88 -1.49
N ALA A 191 5.65 -9.14 -2.31
CA ALA A 191 5.85 -10.38 -3.07
C ALA A 191 6.80 -11.37 -2.36
N SER A 192 7.03 -11.22 -1.04
CA SER A 192 7.91 -12.09 -0.28
C SER A 192 7.25 -13.43 0.03
N GLU A 193 8.04 -14.51 0.02
CA GLU A 193 7.63 -15.84 0.51
C GLU A 193 7.55 -15.94 2.05
N ARG A 194 8.00 -14.91 2.77
CA ARG A 194 7.86 -14.89 4.24
C ARG A 194 6.44 -14.61 4.64
N THR A 195 6.03 -15.22 5.77
CA THR A 195 4.71 -14.99 6.33
C THR A 195 4.62 -13.64 7.03
N ILE A 196 3.42 -13.13 7.22
CA ILE A 196 3.23 -11.85 7.91
C ILE A 196 3.62 -11.95 9.39
N GLU A 197 3.45 -13.11 10.02
CA GLU A 197 3.87 -13.37 11.40
C GLU A 197 5.38 -13.23 11.55
N GLU A 198 6.16 -13.72 10.58
CA GLU A 198 7.62 -13.53 10.56
C GLU A 198 8.02 -12.06 10.43
N VAL A 199 7.25 -11.26 9.65
CA VAL A 199 7.46 -9.82 9.55
C VAL A 199 7.16 -9.14 10.88
N TYR A 200 6.05 -9.50 11.55
CA TYR A 200 5.72 -8.97 12.88
C TYR A 200 6.76 -9.37 13.93
N GLN A 201 7.26 -10.61 13.90
CA GLN A 201 8.32 -11.03 14.81
C GLN A 201 9.60 -10.21 14.59
N THR A 202 10.00 -9.98 13.33
CA THR A 202 11.15 -9.15 13.00
C THR A 202 10.95 -7.69 13.48
N ALA A 203 9.74 -7.14 13.32
CA ALA A 203 9.40 -5.81 13.82
C ALA A 203 9.43 -5.75 15.36
N SER A 204 8.91 -6.79 16.04
CA SER A 204 8.95 -6.94 17.49
C SER A 204 10.38 -6.94 18.04
N ASP A 205 11.24 -7.70 17.39
CA ASP A 205 12.67 -7.79 17.78
C ASP A 205 13.38 -6.43 17.56
N CYS A 206 13.09 -5.74 16.44
CA CYS A 206 13.63 -4.43 16.16
C CYS A 206 13.15 -3.37 17.17
N LEU A 207 11.85 -3.30 17.39
CA LEU A 207 11.21 -2.28 18.24
C LEU A 207 11.32 -2.57 19.74
N GLN A 208 11.72 -3.79 20.12
CA GLN A 208 11.74 -4.27 21.49
C GLN A 208 10.36 -4.17 22.18
N VAL A 209 9.30 -4.47 21.43
CA VAL A 209 7.91 -4.51 21.92
C VAL A 209 7.26 -5.84 21.54
N PRO A 210 6.34 -6.38 22.39
CA PRO A 210 5.66 -7.64 22.08
C PRO A 210 4.87 -7.57 20.76
N VAL A 211 4.81 -8.69 20.03
CA VAL A 211 4.01 -8.82 18.80
C VAL A 211 2.56 -8.41 19.03
N GLU A 212 1.96 -8.81 20.15
CA GLU A 212 0.57 -8.46 20.47
C GLU A 212 0.36 -6.94 20.58
N THR A 213 1.34 -6.20 21.12
CA THR A 213 1.28 -4.73 21.16
C THR A 213 1.30 -4.12 19.77
N ILE A 214 2.08 -4.69 18.84
CA ILE A 214 2.12 -4.25 17.45
C ILE A 214 0.78 -4.55 16.78
N LYS A 215 0.24 -5.76 16.96
CA LYS A 215 -1.07 -6.16 16.41
C LYS A 215 -2.19 -5.22 16.89
N GLU A 216 -2.28 -4.96 18.18
CA GLU A 216 -3.29 -4.07 18.76
C GLU A 216 -3.20 -2.66 18.17
N LYS A 217 -1.99 -2.09 18.10
CA LYS A 217 -1.77 -0.74 17.56
C LYS A 217 -2.13 -0.66 16.07
N LEU A 218 -1.68 -1.60 15.25
CA LEU A 218 -1.98 -1.61 13.82
C LEU A 218 -3.46 -1.92 13.56
N TYR A 219 -4.10 -2.74 14.37
CA TYR A 219 -5.54 -2.98 14.25
C TYR A 219 -6.37 -1.75 14.60
N GLN A 220 -6.02 -1.02 15.65
CA GLN A 220 -6.65 0.27 15.96
C GLN A 220 -6.48 1.28 14.81
N GLN A 221 -5.28 1.35 14.22
CA GLN A 221 -5.01 2.21 13.07
C GLN A 221 -5.84 1.78 11.85
N PHE A 222 -5.97 0.47 11.61
CA PHE A 222 -6.76 -0.09 10.51
C PHE A 222 -8.26 0.25 10.65
N THR A 223 -8.83 0.13 11.84
CA THR A 223 -10.25 0.46 12.08
C THR A 223 -10.58 1.94 11.93
N GLN A 224 -9.57 2.82 11.94
CA GLN A 224 -9.74 4.25 11.64
C GLN A 224 -9.60 4.56 10.15
N LEU A 225 -9.02 3.63 9.38
CA LEU A 225 -8.79 3.79 7.96
C LEU A 225 -10.00 3.39 7.11
N ILE A 226 -10.78 2.42 7.62
CA ILE A 226 -11.99 1.87 6.99
C ILE A 226 -13.25 2.45 7.62
#